data_91400a6c3b4a0e1411632a014da1d885
#
_entry.id   91400a6c3b4a0e1411632a014da1d885
#
_cell.length_a   1.000
_cell.length_b   1.000
_cell.length_c   1.000
_cell.angle_alpha   90.00
_cell.angle_beta   90.00
_cell.angle_gamma   90.00
#
_symmetry.space_group_name_H-M   'P 1'
#
loop_
_entity.id
_entity.type
_entity.pdbx_description
1 polymer ?
#
loop_
_entity_poly.entity_id
_entity_poly.type
_entity_poly.pdbx_seq_one_letter_code
_entity_poly.pdbx_strand_id
1 'polypeptide(L)'
;MCIRDRYYDAYYKKAQQVRRLIKNDFDNAFSNVDVIMTPTTRGAAFEIGSKGSDPIQMYLEDLFTISANLAGLPAMSLPNGNIDNKPIGLQIIGNFLDEPSILNFAHMYQTKTDWHLYTPEGMKK
;
A
#
# COMPACT_ATOMS: atom_id res chain seq x y z
N MET A 1 10.00 -40.10 -1.46
CA MET A 1 10.06 -38.76 -0.85
C MET A 1 10.01 -37.73 -1.97
N CYS A 2 8.89 -37.04 -2.09
CA CYS A 2 8.59 -36.22 -3.27
C CYS A 2 9.33 -34.91 -3.25
N ILE A 3 9.80 -34.45 -4.42
CA ILE A 3 10.37 -33.11 -4.63
C ILE A 3 9.44 -32.01 -4.08
N ARG A 4 8.11 -32.27 -4.13
CA ARG A 4 7.07 -31.42 -3.57
C ARG A 4 7.20 -31.18 -2.06
N ASP A 5 7.58 -32.17 -1.27
CA ASP A 5 7.69 -32.05 0.19
C ASP A 5 8.89 -31.19 0.59
N ARG A 6 10.01 -31.29 -0.15
CA ARG A 6 11.19 -30.44 0.08
C ARG A 6 10.92 -28.98 -0.28
N TYR A 7 10.17 -28.73 -1.36
CA TYR A 7 9.79 -27.38 -1.76
C TYR A 7 8.85 -26.74 -0.74
N TYR A 8 7.88 -27.53 -0.22
CA TYR A 8 6.96 -27.08 0.82
C TYR A 8 7.70 -26.69 2.11
N ASP A 9 8.58 -27.55 2.61
CA ASP A 9 9.30 -27.31 3.87
C ASP A 9 10.33 -26.18 3.74
N ALA A 10 11.05 -26.10 2.63
CA ALA A 10 12.12 -25.12 2.46
C ALA A 10 11.61 -23.70 2.18
N TYR A 11 10.50 -23.55 1.43
CA TYR A 11 10.04 -22.26 0.96
C TYR A 11 8.69 -21.87 1.53
N TYR A 12 7.70 -22.72 1.48
CA TYR A 12 6.34 -22.39 1.89
C TYR A 12 6.23 -22.14 3.39
N LYS A 13 6.75 -23.01 4.24
CA LYS A 13 6.75 -22.82 5.69
C LYS A 13 7.49 -21.54 6.09
N LYS A 14 8.66 -21.30 5.49
CA LYS A 14 9.43 -20.09 5.77
C LYS A 14 8.69 -18.82 5.35
N ALA A 15 8.07 -18.84 4.18
CA ALA A 15 7.24 -17.73 3.71
C ALA A 15 6.07 -17.45 4.67
N GLN A 16 5.38 -18.47 5.16
CA GLN A 16 4.31 -18.31 6.16
C GLN A 16 4.81 -17.78 7.51
N GLN A 17 6.01 -18.19 7.94
CA GLN A 17 6.63 -17.64 9.15
C GLN A 17 6.95 -16.16 9.00
N VAL A 18 7.56 -15.76 7.89
CA VAL A 18 7.86 -14.34 7.59
C VAL A 18 6.58 -13.52 7.51
N ARG A 19 5.55 -14.02 6.81
CA ARG A 19 4.24 -13.39 6.76
C ARG A 19 3.64 -13.16 8.14
N ARG A 20 3.77 -14.12 9.06
CA ARG A 20 3.30 -13.98 10.44
C ARG A 20 4.08 -12.92 11.21
N LEU A 21 5.40 -12.81 11.00
CA LEU A 21 6.20 -11.76 11.62
C LEU A 21 5.74 -10.38 11.18
N ILE A 22 5.54 -10.20 9.87
CA ILE A 22 5.01 -8.94 9.31
C ILE A 22 3.66 -8.60 9.95
N LYS A 23 2.75 -9.58 10.06
CA LYS A 23 1.46 -9.36 10.72
C LYS A 23 1.62 -8.94 12.18
N ASN A 24 2.49 -9.60 12.95
CA ASN A 24 2.72 -9.28 14.36
C ASN A 24 3.26 -7.85 14.53
N ASP A 25 4.11 -7.38 13.61
CA ASP A 25 4.61 -6.00 13.65
C ASP A 25 3.48 -4.98 13.50
N PHE A 26 2.53 -5.25 12.58
CA PHE A 26 1.32 -4.43 12.46
C PHE A 26 0.41 -4.53 13.68
N ASP A 27 0.18 -5.72 14.23
CA ASP A 27 -0.65 -5.92 15.42
C ASP A 27 -0.06 -5.14 16.63
N ASN A 28 1.26 -5.13 16.78
CA ASN A 28 1.96 -4.33 17.80
C ASN A 28 1.81 -2.82 17.56
N ALA A 29 1.89 -2.36 16.31
CA ALA A 29 1.68 -0.95 15.97
C ALA A 29 0.24 -0.52 16.27
N PHE A 30 -0.76 -1.30 15.88
CA PHE A 30 -2.18 -1.03 16.12
C PHE A 30 -2.60 -1.11 17.59
N SER A 31 -1.75 -1.62 18.49
CA SER A 31 -2.00 -1.47 19.93
C SER A 31 -1.81 -0.03 20.44
N ASN A 32 -1.20 0.85 19.63
CA ASN A 32 -0.87 2.23 20.01
C ASN A 32 -1.45 3.28 19.06
N VAL A 33 -1.94 2.88 17.88
CA VAL A 33 -2.46 3.79 16.86
C VAL A 33 -3.72 3.20 16.23
N ASP A 34 -4.63 4.06 15.76
CA ASP A 34 -5.88 3.64 15.12
C ASP A 34 -5.69 3.36 13.62
N VAL A 35 -4.83 4.13 12.95
CA VAL A 35 -4.51 3.97 11.53
C VAL A 35 -3.02 4.24 11.27
N ILE A 36 -2.50 3.63 10.21
CA ILE A 36 -1.13 3.89 9.73
C ILE A 36 -1.23 4.57 8.37
N MET A 37 -0.48 5.67 8.19
CA MET A 37 -0.44 6.41 6.94
C MET A 37 0.93 6.30 6.29
N THR A 38 0.94 6.03 4.98
CA THR A 38 2.16 5.96 4.17
C THR A 38 1.91 6.57 2.78
N PRO A 39 2.94 6.96 2.04
CA PRO A 39 2.78 7.16 0.61
C PRO A 39 2.26 5.88 -0.05
N THR A 40 1.39 5.99 -1.08
CA THR A 40 0.95 4.79 -1.82
C THR A 40 2.09 4.23 -2.67
N THR A 41 2.88 5.12 -3.30
CA THR A 41 4.04 4.79 -4.13
C THR A 41 5.23 5.67 -3.75
N ARG A 42 6.45 5.28 -4.14
CA ARG A 42 7.67 6.05 -3.86
C ARG A 42 7.72 7.42 -4.52
N GLY A 43 7.04 7.57 -5.63
CA GLY A 43 7.10 8.80 -6.41
C GLY A 43 5.87 9.00 -7.28
N ALA A 44 5.90 10.05 -8.09
CA ALA A 44 4.88 10.30 -9.09
C ALA A 44 4.95 9.26 -10.22
N ALA A 45 3.88 9.18 -11.03
CA ALA A 45 3.82 8.28 -12.17
C ALA A 45 5.02 8.49 -13.12
N PHE A 46 5.65 7.40 -13.51
CA PHE A 46 6.76 7.38 -14.46
C PHE A 46 6.28 7.49 -15.92
N GLU A 47 7.18 7.83 -16.81
CA GLU A 47 6.85 7.91 -18.25
C GLU A 47 6.63 6.52 -18.84
N ILE A 48 5.71 6.42 -19.81
CA ILE A 48 5.41 5.18 -20.51
C ILE A 48 6.69 4.68 -21.20
N GLY A 49 7.08 3.44 -20.92
CA GLY A 49 8.27 2.79 -21.48
C GLY A 49 9.59 3.08 -20.76
N SER A 50 9.64 3.97 -19.75
CA SER A 50 10.88 4.34 -19.07
C SER A 50 11.44 3.27 -18.12
N LYS A 51 10.63 2.33 -17.63
CA LYS A 51 11.02 1.33 -16.61
C LYS A 51 11.38 -0.07 -17.17
N GLY A 52 11.65 -0.19 -18.46
CA GLY A 52 11.98 -1.49 -19.07
C GLY A 52 13.35 -2.06 -18.75
N SER A 53 14.27 -1.28 -18.15
CA SER A 53 15.69 -1.65 -18.02
C SER A 53 16.12 -2.09 -16.61
N ASP A 54 15.36 -1.80 -15.56
CA ASP A 54 15.73 -2.15 -14.19
C ASP A 54 14.54 -2.79 -13.42
N PRO A 55 14.55 -4.14 -13.29
CA PRO A 55 13.52 -4.86 -12.55
C PRO A 55 13.42 -4.44 -11.07
N ILE A 56 14.52 -4.00 -10.45
CA ILE A 56 14.54 -3.61 -9.03
C ILE A 56 13.70 -2.37 -8.80
N GLN A 57 13.73 -1.41 -9.72
CA GLN A 57 12.91 -0.21 -9.61
C GLN A 57 11.40 -0.50 -9.65
N MET A 58 10.98 -1.49 -10.42
CA MET A 58 9.57 -1.91 -10.43
C MET A 58 9.14 -2.52 -9.10
N TYR A 59 9.97 -3.37 -8.49
CA TYR A 59 9.68 -3.94 -7.16
C TYR A 59 9.59 -2.87 -6.06
N LEU A 60 10.39 -1.82 -6.18
CA LEU A 60 10.38 -0.72 -5.19
C LEU A 60 9.11 0.15 -5.25
N GLU A 61 8.36 0.14 -6.35
CA GLU A 61 7.07 0.85 -6.41
C GLU A 61 6.01 0.22 -5.50
N ASP A 62 6.06 -1.10 -5.31
CA ASP A 62 5.10 -1.85 -4.49
C ASP A 62 5.50 -1.91 -3.00
N LEU A 63 6.62 -1.25 -2.63
CA LEU A 63 7.21 -1.35 -1.29
C LEU A 63 6.21 -1.08 -0.16
N PHE A 64 5.35 -0.08 -0.33
CA PHE A 64 4.39 0.34 0.70
C PHE A 64 3.08 -0.46 0.67
N THR A 65 2.74 -1.13 -0.43
CA THR A 65 1.46 -1.83 -0.58
C THR A 65 1.56 -3.33 -0.27
N ILE A 66 2.72 -3.94 -0.51
CA ILE A 66 2.93 -5.39 -0.30
C ILE A 66 2.73 -5.80 1.16
N SER A 67 3.22 -5.02 2.11
CA SER A 67 3.19 -5.36 3.53
C SER A 67 1.76 -5.48 4.08
N ALA A 68 0.87 -4.56 3.72
CA ALA A 68 -0.55 -4.61 4.09
C ALA A 68 -1.23 -5.86 3.52
N ASN A 69 -0.96 -6.19 2.24
CA ASN A 69 -1.48 -7.41 1.61
C ASN A 69 -0.98 -8.70 2.30
N LEU A 70 0.31 -8.76 2.65
CA LEU A 70 0.87 -9.92 3.35
C LEU A 70 0.31 -10.06 4.77
N ALA A 71 0.06 -8.96 5.46
CA ALA A 71 -0.55 -8.96 6.78
C ALA A 71 -2.07 -9.24 6.75
N GLY A 72 -2.73 -9.12 5.59
CA GLY A 72 -4.17 -9.28 5.45
C GLY A 72 -4.96 -8.15 6.09
N LEU A 73 -4.47 -6.92 5.95
CA LEU A 73 -5.05 -5.71 6.54
C LEU A 73 -5.84 -4.92 5.49
N PRO A 74 -6.95 -4.27 5.88
CA PRO A 74 -7.64 -3.35 5.01
C PRO A 74 -6.78 -2.12 4.75
N ALA A 75 -6.74 -1.67 3.51
CA ALA A 75 -6.02 -0.46 3.13
C ALA A 75 -6.76 0.29 2.02
N MET A 76 -6.60 1.61 2.00
CA MET A 76 -7.20 2.51 1.03
C MET A 76 -6.17 3.54 0.56
N SER A 77 -6.22 3.92 -0.72
CA SER A 77 -5.45 5.03 -1.25
C SER A 77 -6.36 6.23 -1.54
N LEU A 78 -5.90 7.41 -1.15
CA LEU A 78 -6.57 8.70 -1.38
C LEU A 78 -5.68 9.64 -2.17
N PRO A 79 -6.24 10.54 -2.99
CA PRO A 79 -5.48 11.63 -3.58
C PRO A 79 -4.87 12.53 -2.49
N ASN A 80 -3.59 12.86 -2.64
CA ASN A 80 -2.83 13.66 -1.67
C ASN A 80 -1.99 14.78 -2.30
N GLY A 81 -2.31 15.18 -3.50
CA GLY A 81 -1.61 16.25 -4.19
C GLY A 81 -1.11 15.86 -5.57
N ASN A 82 -0.28 16.73 -6.12
CA ASN A 82 0.33 16.57 -7.44
C ASN A 82 1.82 16.93 -7.40
N ILE A 83 2.60 16.21 -8.18
CA ILE A 83 3.99 16.52 -8.50
C ILE A 83 4.11 16.55 -10.02
N ASP A 84 4.50 17.68 -10.60
CA ASP A 84 4.62 17.87 -12.05
C ASP A 84 3.33 17.45 -12.82
N ASN A 85 2.17 17.89 -12.33
CA ASN A 85 0.84 17.54 -12.86
C ASN A 85 0.50 16.03 -12.78
N LYS A 86 1.26 15.24 -12.05
CA LYS A 86 1.00 13.82 -11.81
C LYS A 86 0.45 13.63 -10.40
N PRO A 87 -0.70 12.95 -10.23
CA PRO A 87 -1.28 12.76 -8.91
C PRO A 87 -0.42 11.83 -8.05
N ILE A 88 -0.38 12.12 -6.76
CA ILE A 88 0.23 11.26 -5.73
C ILE A 88 -0.85 10.77 -4.76
N GLY A 89 -0.63 9.58 -4.19
CA GLY A 89 -1.54 8.93 -3.26
C GLY A 89 -1.04 8.89 -1.83
N LEU A 90 -1.98 9.02 -0.90
CA LEU A 90 -1.83 8.70 0.51
C LEU A 90 -2.48 7.35 0.77
N GLN A 91 -1.73 6.38 1.27
CA GLN A 91 -2.26 5.10 1.71
C GLN A 91 -2.62 5.17 3.20
N ILE A 92 -3.80 4.68 3.54
CA ILE A 92 -4.26 4.50 4.91
C ILE A 92 -4.45 3.00 5.13
N ILE A 93 -3.83 2.46 6.17
CA ILE A 93 -3.93 1.05 6.56
C ILE A 93 -4.66 1.02 7.90
N GLY A 94 -5.70 0.20 8.01
CA GLY A 94 -6.47 -0.04 9.23
C GLY A 94 -6.14 -1.37 9.89
N ASN A 95 -6.65 -1.55 11.10
CA ASN A 95 -6.55 -2.82 11.80
C ASN A 95 -7.41 -3.91 11.11
N PHE A 96 -7.20 -5.15 11.47
CA PHE A 96 -7.89 -6.30 10.88
C PHE A 96 -9.43 -6.17 11.02
N LEU A 97 -10.15 -6.25 9.90
CA LEU A 97 -11.60 -6.07 9.79
C LEU A 97 -12.12 -4.70 10.30
N ASP A 98 -11.29 -3.66 10.27
CA ASP A 98 -11.67 -2.30 10.69
C ASP A 98 -11.74 -1.34 9.50
N GLU A 99 -12.44 -1.73 8.45
CA GLU A 99 -12.76 -0.88 7.30
C GLU A 99 -13.50 0.41 7.69
N PRO A 100 -14.42 0.40 8.69
CA PRO A 100 -15.08 1.64 9.10
C PRO A 100 -14.14 2.74 9.57
N SER A 101 -13.06 2.41 10.28
CA SER A 101 -12.07 3.39 10.75
C SER A 101 -11.34 4.05 9.60
N ILE A 102 -10.90 3.28 8.59
CA ILE A 102 -10.24 3.87 7.41
C ILE A 102 -11.20 4.71 6.56
N LEU A 103 -12.45 4.31 6.40
CA LEU A 103 -13.47 5.09 5.68
C LEU A 103 -13.77 6.40 6.41
N ASN A 104 -13.91 6.37 7.73
CA ASN A 104 -14.10 7.55 8.56
C ASN A 104 -12.92 8.51 8.46
N PHE A 105 -11.70 8.00 8.58
CA PHE A 105 -10.49 8.80 8.44
C PHE A 105 -10.40 9.42 7.04
N ALA A 106 -10.65 8.62 6.00
CA ALA A 106 -10.68 9.08 4.62
C ALA A 106 -11.69 10.21 4.41
N HIS A 107 -12.89 10.08 4.96
CA HIS A 107 -13.90 11.12 4.90
C HIS A 107 -13.44 12.40 5.63
N MET A 108 -12.91 12.28 6.85
CA MET A 108 -12.38 13.42 7.59
C MET A 108 -11.24 14.12 6.84
N TYR A 109 -10.35 13.35 6.21
CA TYR A 109 -9.28 13.90 5.39
C TYR A 109 -9.82 14.71 4.20
N GLN A 110 -10.80 14.17 3.48
CA GLN A 110 -11.43 14.83 2.34
C GLN A 110 -12.24 16.09 2.73
N THR A 111 -12.75 16.18 3.97
CA THR A 111 -13.39 17.42 4.46
C THR A 111 -12.39 18.54 4.77
N LYS A 112 -11.11 18.24 4.88
CA LYS A 112 -10.03 19.18 5.17
C LYS A 112 -9.13 19.48 3.97
N THR A 113 -9.30 18.72 2.87
CA THR A 113 -8.48 18.85 1.66
C THR A 113 -9.36 18.76 0.42
N ASP A 114 -8.94 19.41 -0.67
CA ASP A 114 -9.67 19.44 -1.95
C ASP A 114 -9.04 18.52 -3.02
N TRP A 115 -8.09 17.69 -2.64
CA TRP A 115 -7.35 16.84 -3.60
C TRP A 115 -8.22 15.86 -4.37
N HIS A 116 -9.30 15.39 -3.78
CA HIS A 116 -10.27 14.50 -4.41
C HIS A 116 -11.14 15.20 -5.47
N LEU A 117 -11.20 16.55 -5.47
CA LEU A 117 -11.91 17.35 -6.47
C LEU A 117 -11.02 17.73 -7.67
N TYR A 118 -9.72 17.50 -7.55
CA TYR A 118 -8.78 17.85 -8.61
C TYR A 118 -8.96 16.93 -9.82
N THR A 119 -9.17 17.56 -10.97
CA THR A 119 -9.23 16.88 -12.28
C THR A 119 -8.04 17.32 -13.13
N PRO A 120 -7.24 16.39 -13.68
CA PRO A 120 -6.14 16.73 -14.58
C PRO A 120 -6.60 17.57 -15.78
N GLU A 121 -5.76 18.48 -16.26
CA GLU A 121 -6.16 19.45 -17.30
C GLU A 121 -6.66 18.78 -18.59
N GLY A 122 -6.10 17.67 -19.00
CA GLY A 122 -6.54 16.91 -20.17
C GLY A 122 -7.89 16.20 -20.03
N MET A 123 -8.48 16.17 -18.82
CA MET A 123 -9.76 15.52 -18.52
C MET A 123 -10.87 16.50 -18.11
N LYS A 124 -10.56 17.79 -18.06
CA LYS A 124 -11.60 18.82 -17.84
C LYS A 124 -12.52 18.86 -19.07
N LYS A 125 -13.80 18.53 -18.85
CA LYS A 125 -14.86 18.69 -19.87
C LYS A 125 -15.28 20.15 -19.96
#